data_fb7bced455b9808abbc22fc666247450
#
_entry.id   fb7bced455b9808abbc22fc666247450
#
_cell.length_a   1.000
_cell.length_b   1.000
_cell.length_c   1.000
_cell.angle_alpha   90.00
_cell.angle_beta   90.00
_cell.angle_gamma   90.00
#
_symmetry.space_group_name_H-M   'P 1'
#
loop_
_entity.id
_entity.type
_entity.pdbx_description
1 polymer ?
#
loop_
_entity_poly.entity_id
_entity_poly.type
_entity_poly.pdbx_seq_one_letter_code
_entity_poly.pdbx_strand_id
1 'polypeptide(L)'
;MTRNDQFLKACRKEKTDFTPIWLMRQAGRYMEEYRKIRSKIDFLTMCKTPDLAAEVTLQPINRIGVDAAIIFADILLPLEPMGIKLEFAKNEGQ
;
A
#
# COMPACT_ATOMS: atom_id res chain seq x y z
N MET A 1 0.44 -13.18 -19.24
CA MET A 1 1.15 -12.71 -18.07
C MET A 1 1.21 -13.81 -17.00
N THR A 2 2.38 -14.11 -16.55
CA THR A 2 2.56 -15.10 -15.49
C THR A 2 2.11 -14.49 -14.16
N ARG A 3 1.30 -15.21 -13.45
CA ARG A 3 0.86 -14.76 -12.13
C ARG A 3 1.61 -15.51 -11.05
N ASN A 4 1.99 -14.77 -10.02
CA ASN A 4 2.54 -15.38 -8.81
C ASN A 4 1.35 -15.77 -7.93
N ASP A 5 1.05 -17.04 -7.87
CA ASP A 5 -0.06 -17.55 -7.07
C ASP A 5 0.38 -18.15 -5.73
N GLN A 6 1.65 -17.97 -5.37
CA GLN A 6 2.20 -18.57 -4.16
C GLN A 6 1.50 -18.05 -2.89
N PHE A 7 1.18 -16.76 -2.85
CA PHE A 7 0.46 -16.19 -1.72
C PHE A 7 -0.91 -16.84 -1.55
N LEU A 8 -1.64 -17.00 -2.65
CA LEU A 8 -2.96 -17.62 -2.59
C LEU A 8 -2.89 -19.08 -2.19
N LYS A 9 -1.88 -19.79 -2.65
CA LYS A 9 -1.65 -21.17 -2.24
C LYS A 9 -1.38 -21.25 -0.75
N ALA A 10 -0.55 -20.36 -0.23
CA ALA A 10 -0.26 -20.32 1.20
C ALA A 10 -1.52 -20.06 2.01
N CYS A 11 -2.38 -19.16 1.54
CA CYS A 11 -3.66 -18.88 2.20
C CYS A 11 -4.55 -20.10 2.25
N ARG A 12 -4.46 -20.99 1.28
CA ARG A 12 -5.24 -22.22 1.22
C ARG A 12 -4.52 -23.41 1.89
N LYS A 13 -3.35 -23.17 2.49
CA LYS A 13 -2.52 -24.19 3.13
C LYS A 13 -2.00 -25.22 2.14
N GLU A 14 -1.81 -24.81 0.90
CA GLU A 14 -1.21 -25.64 -0.13
C GLU A 14 0.30 -25.47 -0.13
N LYS A 15 1.00 -26.44 -0.68
CA LYS A 15 2.46 -26.36 -0.79
C LYS A 15 2.85 -25.23 -1.74
N THR A 16 3.87 -24.46 -1.36
CA THR A 16 4.40 -23.38 -2.21
C THR A 16 5.85 -23.67 -2.55
N ASP A 17 6.32 -23.07 -3.65
CA ASP A 17 7.71 -23.21 -4.10
C ASP A 17 8.66 -22.39 -3.24
N PHE A 18 8.15 -21.33 -2.61
CA PHE A 18 8.90 -20.46 -1.71
C PHE A 18 7.91 -19.80 -0.77
N THR A 19 8.42 -19.22 0.31
CA THR A 19 7.58 -18.48 1.24
C THR A 19 7.18 -17.15 0.61
N PRO A 20 5.89 -16.91 0.38
CA PRO A 20 5.47 -15.61 -0.16
C PRO A 20 5.66 -14.52 0.89
N ILE A 21 6.00 -13.34 0.44
CA ILE A 21 6.30 -12.23 1.35
C ILE A 21 5.51 -10.97 0.99
N TRP A 22 5.25 -10.20 2.02
CA TRP A 22 4.79 -8.84 1.96
C TRP A 22 5.72 -8.02 2.86
N LEU A 23 6.14 -6.85 2.40
CA LEU A 23 7.04 -6.02 3.18
C LEU A 23 6.25 -4.87 3.80
N MET A 24 6.40 -4.71 5.11
CA MET A 24 5.80 -3.57 5.79
C MET A 24 6.35 -2.27 5.21
N ARG A 25 5.49 -1.29 5.01
CA ARG A 25 5.83 0.01 4.44
C ARG A 25 6.39 -0.09 3.02
N GLN A 26 6.01 -1.13 2.31
CA GLN A 26 6.46 -1.30 0.93
C GLN A 26 6.05 -0.10 0.06
N ALA A 27 4.87 0.48 0.29
CA ALA A 27 4.48 1.74 -0.34
C ALA A 27 4.86 2.85 0.62
N GLY A 28 6.05 3.40 0.47
CA GLY A 28 6.54 4.35 1.44
C GLY A 28 7.60 5.30 0.91
N ARG A 29 8.04 6.19 1.78
CA ARG A 29 8.93 7.29 1.43
C ARG A 29 10.30 6.87 0.94
N TYR A 30 10.69 5.62 1.11
CA TYR A 30 11.94 5.13 0.57
C TYR A 30 11.89 4.93 -0.95
N MET A 31 10.70 4.94 -1.55
CA MET A 31 10.54 4.77 -3.00
C MET A 31 10.41 6.13 -3.68
N GLU A 32 11.22 6.34 -4.72
CA GLU A 32 11.15 7.58 -5.49
C GLU A 32 9.78 7.78 -6.12
N GLU A 33 9.18 6.74 -6.64
CA GLU A 33 7.86 6.79 -7.26
C GLU A 33 6.81 7.30 -6.28
N TYR A 34 6.88 6.82 -5.05
CA TYR A 34 5.97 7.26 -4.00
C TYR A 34 6.21 8.74 -3.67
N ARG A 35 7.48 9.13 -3.53
CA ARG A 35 7.80 10.52 -3.19
C ARG A 35 7.33 11.51 -4.24
N LYS A 36 7.36 11.13 -5.51
CA LYS A 36 6.89 12.01 -6.59
C LYS A 36 5.41 12.33 -6.45
N ILE A 37 4.60 11.35 -6.13
CA ILE A 37 3.17 11.57 -5.93
C ILE A 37 2.93 12.34 -4.64
N ARG A 38 3.59 11.94 -3.57
CA ARG A 38 3.39 12.52 -2.24
C ARG A 38 3.80 13.99 -2.17
N SER A 39 4.76 14.40 -2.98
CA SER A 39 5.20 15.81 -3.00
C SER A 39 4.14 16.76 -3.54
N LYS A 40 3.17 16.24 -4.30
CA LYS A 40 2.15 17.05 -4.95
C LYS A 40 0.78 16.94 -4.29
N ILE A 41 0.56 15.91 -3.49
CA ILE A 41 -0.76 15.57 -2.98
C ILE A 41 -0.63 15.19 -1.51
N ASP A 42 -1.55 15.68 -0.68
CA ASP A 42 -1.49 15.33 0.74
C ASP A 42 -1.89 13.87 0.95
N PHE A 43 -1.55 13.37 2.13
CA PHE A 43 -1.71 11.95 2.46
C PHE A 43 -3.16 11.48 2.37
N LEU A 44 -4.08 12.25 2.98
CA LEU A 44 -5.50 11.84 2.97
C LEU A 44 -6.09 11.85 1.57
N THR A 45 -5.74 12.86 0.78
CA THR A 45 -6.20 12.92 -0.61
C THR A 45 -5.71 11.70 -1.40
N MET A 46 -4.46 11.31 -1.18
CA MET A 46 -3.90 10.14 -1.84
C MET A 46 -4.65 8.86 -1.45
N CYS A 47 -4.97 8.72 -0.17
CA CYS A 47 -5.72 7.56 0.32
C CYS A 47 -7.14 7.52 -0.24
N LYS A 48 -7.76 8.69 -0.44
CA LYS A 48 -9.16 8.79 -0.84
C LYS A 48 -9.38 8.85 -2.35
N THR A 49 -8.32 8.94 -3.13
CA THR A 49 -8.41 8.98 -4.58
C THR A 49 -8.14 7.57 -5.12
N PRO A 50 -9.17 6.86 -5.61
CA PRO A 50 -8.99 5.45 -5.99
C PRO A 50 -7.84 5.20 -6.95
N ASP A 51 -7.70 6.02 -7.98
CA ASP A 51 -6.64 5.82 -8.97
C ASP A 51 -5.26 5.97 -8.35
N LEU A 52 -5.08 6.96 -7.47
CA LEU A 52 -3.81 7.19 -6.80
C LEU A 52 -3.50 6.10 -5.78
N ALA A 53 -4.51 5.69 -5.02
CA ALA A 53 -4.33 4.62 -4.05
C ALA A 53 -3.93 3.32 -4.76
N ALA A 54 -4.55 3.02 -5.88
CA ALA A 54 -4.22 1.84 -6.67
C ALA A 54 -2.80 1.93 -7.23
N GLU A 55 -2.43 3.09 -7.76
CA GLU A 55 -1.09 3.28 -8.31
C GLU A 55 -0.03 3.08 -7.23
N VAL A 56 -0.20 3.70 -6.07
CA VAL A 56 0.75 3.58 -4.97
C VAL A 56 0.83 2.14 -4.46
N THR A 57 -0.30 1.45 -4.42
CA THR A 57 -0.34 0.05 -4.01
C THR A 57 0.48 -0.84 -4.96
N LEU A 58 0.43 -0.55 -6.25
CA LEU A 58 1.11 -1.37 -7.25
C LEU A 58 2.60 -1.07 -7.40
N GLN A 59 3.06 0.10 -6.94
CA GLN A 59 4.46 0.47 -7.06
C GLN A 59 5.42 -0.56 -6.46
N PRO A 60 5.21 -1.07 -5.25
CA PRO A 60 6.10 -2.09 -4.70
C PRO A 60 6.08 -3.40 -5.48
N ILE A 61 4.94 -3.77 -6.02
CA ILE A 61 4.84 -4.97 -6.85
C ILE A 61 5.74 -4.83 -8.06
N ASN A 62 5.65 -3.68 -8.74
CA ASN A 62 6.41 -3.44 -9.96
C ASN A 62 7.89 -3.23 -9.70
N ARG A 63 8.25 -2.60 -8.57
CA ARG A 63 9.63 -2.24 -8.28
C ARG A 63 10.39 -3.34 -7.55
N ILE A 64 9.76 -3.99 -6.59
CA ILE A 64 10.42 -4.95 -5.69
C ILE A 64 10.03 -6.40 -6.02
N GLY A 65 8.83 -6.60 -6.53
CA GLY A 65 8.38 -7.94 -6.86
C GLY A 65 7.87 -8.73 -5.65
N VAL A 66 7.29 -8.04 -4.68
CA VAL A 66 6.71 -8.71 -3.51
C VAL A 66 5.51 -9.56 -3.94
N ASP A 67 5.14 -10.52 -3.09
CA ASP A 67 4.12 -11.52 -3.44
C ASP A 67 2.71 -11.10 -3.05
N ALA A 68 2.58 -10.06 -2.26
CA ALA A 68 1.28 -9.56 -1.82
C ALA A 68 1.35 -8.05 -1.70
N ALA A 69 0.21 -7.41 -1.89
CA ALA A 69 0.06 -5.97 -1.70
C ALA A 69 -1.16 -5.71 -0.85
N ILE A 70 -1.08 -4.66 -0.05
CA ILE A 70 -2.22 -4.20 0.75
C ILE A 70 -2.60 -2.83 0.20
N ILE A 71 -3.87 -2.60 -0.02
CA ILE A 71 -4.36 -1.33 -0.54
C ILE A 71 -3.80 -0.19 0.31
N PHE A 72 -3.22 0.79 -0.36
CA PHE A 72 -2.62 1.93 0.32
C PHE A 72 -3.67 2.68 1.12
N ALA A 73 -3.44 2.83 2.42
CA ALA A 73 -4.37 3.48 3.33
C ALA A 73 -3.67 3.74 4.66
N ASP A 74 -4.45 4.21 5.63
CA ASP A 74 -3.98 4.38 7.00
C ASP A 74 -4.97 3.70 7.93
N ILE A 75 -4.48 3.20 9.05
CA ILE A 75 -5.33 2.50 10.00
C ILE A 75 -6.37 3.42 10.65
N LEU A 76 -6.16 4.73 10.59
CA LEU A 76 -7.08 5.70 11.18
C LEU A 76 -8.20 6.14 10.24
N LEU A 77 -8.17 5.76 8.96
CA LEU A 77 -9.20 6.20 8.00
C LEU A 77 -10.62 5.87 8.45
N PRO A 78 -10.90 4.73 9.06
CA PRO A 78 -12.27 4.43 9.51
C PRO A 78 -12.84 5.40 10.52
N LEU A 79 -11.99 6.21 11.17
CA LEU A 79 -12.47 7.16 12.17
C LEU A 79 -13.34 8.27 11.58
N GLU A 80 -13.09 8.66 10.32
CA GLU A 80 -13.88 9.71 9.69
C GLU A 80 -15.36 9.35 9.53
N PRO A 81 -15.68 8.19 8.95
CA PRO A 81 -17.12 7.79 8.89
C PRO A 81 -17.72 7.59 10.26
N MET A 82 -16.91 7.41 11.29
CA MET A 82 -17.42 7.29 12.66
C MET A 82 -17.65 8.64 13.33
N GLY A 83 -17.39 9.74 12.62
CA GLY A 83 -17.66 11.07 13.12
C GLY A 83 -16.47 11.79 13.74
N ILE A 84 -15.28 11.24 13.64
CA ILE A 84 -14.07 11.84 14.19
C ILE A 84 -13.30 12.52 13.06
N LYS A 85 -12.94 13.78 13.25
CA LYS A 85 -12.14 14.51 12.26
C LYS A 85 -10.71 13.99 12.27
N LEU A 86 -10.17 13.74 11.10
CA LEU A 86 -8.81 13.21 10.94
C LEU A 86 -7.97 14.18 10.12
N GLU A 87 -6.80 14.53 10.64
CA GLU A 87 -5.83 15.38 9.95
C GLU A 87 -4.43 14.82 10.13
N PHE A 88 -3.61 15.00 9.10
CA PHE A 88 -2.18 14.69 9.18
C PHE A 88 -1.42 15.99 8.96
N ALA A 89 -0.69 16.43 9.98
CA ALA A 89 0.12 17.63 9.86
C ALA A 89 1.28 17.39 8.89
N LYS A 90 1.62 18.42 8.12
CA LYS A 90 2.74 18.34 7.19
C LYS A 90 4.02 18.06 7.96
N ASN A 91 4.81 17.13 7.45
CA ASN A 91 6.09 16.69 8.05
C ASN A 91 5.96 15.96 9.37
N GLU A 92 4.76 15.59 9.78
CA GLU A 92 4.57 14.75 10.93
C GLU A 92 4.18 13.34 10.47
N GLY A 93 4.34 12.38 11.34
CA GLY A 93 4.30 10.98 11.03
C GLY A 93 3.10 10.49 10.26
N GLN A 94 3.27 9.39 9.60
CA GLN A 94 2.27 8.60 8.92
C GLN A 94 2.84 7.20 8.77
#